data_97f08e53f42300a81062af41ec47290c
#
_entry.id   97f08e53f42300a81062af41ec47290c
#
_cell.length_a   1.000
_cell.length_b   1.000
_cell.length_c   1.000
_cell.angle_alpha   90.00
_cell.angle_beta   90.00
_cell.angle_gamma   90.00
#
_symmetry.space_group_name_H-M   'P 1'
#
loop_
_entity.id
_entity.type
_entity.pdbx_description
1 polymer ?
#
loop_
_entity_poly.entity_id
_entity_poly.type
_entity_poly.pdbx_seq_one_letter_code
_entity_poly.pdbx_strand_id
1 'polypeptide(L)'
;MVYTKTFIRIAAMVAVFGKLAIAPAVANDKMTVLLDWFVNPDHGPLIIAQEKGYFADQGLEVEIIAPADPSAPPKLVAAGQADLAISYQPQLHLQIAEGLPLVRVGTLVATPLNCLLVLDDGPIKTLADLKGGKIGFSVAGVEEALLTGMLGRHGVNLADIELINVNFSLSPALMTGQVDAVIGAFRNFELNQMDIEGQKGRCFFLEEEGIPAYDELIYVANPAKMDKDRVRRFIKATELATQFIINNPGESWSIFSGTSRELQNELNKRAWRDTLPRFAMRPAAFDHGRYLDFQAFLKSSGLIMKTVPMTSIAIDVTAN
;
A
#
# COMPACT_ATOMS: atom_id res chain seq x y z
N MET A 1 -34.89 28.34 -90.33
CA MET A 1 -34.36 27.06 -89.97
C MET A 1 -33.10 27.36 -89.09
N VAL A 2 -33.26 27.39 -87.76
CA VAL A 2 -32.24 27.86 -86.82
C VAL A 2 -31.85 26.64 -85.97
N TYR A 3 -30.61 26.19 -86.05
CA TYR A 3 -30.07 25.12 -85.25
C TYR A 3 -29.45 25.67 -83.96
N THR A 4 -30.05 25.36 -82.86
CA THR A 4 -29.53 25.68 -81.52
C THR A 4 -28.59 24.56 -81.05
N LYS A 5 -27.29 24.85 -80.82
CA LYS A 5 -26.34 23.92 -80.28
C LYS A 5 -26.31 24.00 -78.74
N THR A 6 -26.74 22.93 -78.10
CA THR A 6 -26.70 22.78 -76.64
C THR A 6 -25.31 22.28 -76.22
N PHE A 7 -24.56 23.06 -75.39
CA PHE A 7 -23.30 22.65 -74.78
C PHE A 7 -23.59 21.98 -73.46
N ILE A 8 -23.27 20.70 -73.36
CA ILE A 8 -23.27 19.95 -72.10
C ILE A 8 -21.90 20.17 -71.40
N ARG A 9 -21.91 20.84 -70.23
CA ARG A 9 -20.73 20.95 -69.37
C ARG A 9 -20.72 19.76 -68.44
N ILE A 10 -19.71 18.85 -68.55
CA ILE A 10 -19.43 17.77 -67.65
C ILE A 10 -18.56 18.34 -66.53
N ALA A 11 -19.08 18.45 -65.31
CA ALA A 11 -18.32 18.80 -64.12
C ALA A 11 -17.61 17.52 -63.56
N ALA A 12 -16.32 17.45 -63.69
CA ALA A 12 -15.53 16.37 -63.07
C ALA A 12 -15.41 16.63 -61.59
N MET A 13 -16.07 15.81 -60.76
CA MET A 13 -16.01 15.85 -59.32
C MET A 13 -14.77 15.00 -58.89
N VAL A 14 -13.68 15.66 -58.50
CA VAL A 14 -12.48 15.02 -57.95
C VAL A 14 -12.75 14.66 -56.49
N ALA A 15 -13.02 13.38 -56.19
CA ALA A 15 -13.12 12.87 -54.85
C ALA A 15 -11.70 12.73 -54.23
N VAL A 16 -11.36 13.64 -53.34
CA VAL A 16 -10.14 13.54 -52.51
C VAL A 16 -10.41 12.55 -51.40
N PHE A 17 -10.00 11.29 -51.57
CA PHE A 17 -9.94 10.30 -50.47
C PHE A 17 -8.77 10.64 -49.58
N GLY A 18 -9.02 11.38 -48.50
CA GLY A 18 -8.08 11.53 -47.41
C GLY A 18 -7.82 10.14 -46.77
N LYS A 19 -6.61 9.59 -46.90
CA LYS A 19 -6.19 8.43 -46.14
C LYS A 19 -6.10 8.89 -44.67
N LEU A 20 -7.13 8.61 -43.87
CA LEU A 20 -6.97 8.61 -42.40
C LEU A 20 -5.94 7.51 -42.09
N ALA A 21 -4.73 7.89 -41.73
CA ALA A 21 -3.75 7.00 -41.13
C ALA A 21 -4.29 6.62 -39.74
N ILE A 22 -4.90 5.45 -39.64
CA ILE A 22 -5.21 4.85 -38.33
C ILE A 22 -3.85 4.44 -37.78
N ALA A 23 -3.31 5.24 -36.82
CA ALA A 23 -2.15 4.84 -36.04
C ALA A 23 -2.55 3.54 -35.32
N PRO A 24 -1.68 2.49 -35.33
CA PRO A 24 -1.95 1.29 -34.55
C PRO A 24 -2.13 1.71 -33.10
N ALA A 25 -3.23 1.35 -32.47
CA ALA A 25 -3.40 1.49 -31.04
C ALA A 25 -2.32 0.63 -30.38
N VAL A 26 -1.36 1.27 -29.74
CA VAL A 26 -0.37 0.56 -28.93
C VAL A 26 -1.14 -0.05 -27.77
N ALA A 27 -1.13 -1.38 -27.65
CA ALA A 27 -1.76 -2.05 -26.53
C ALA A 27 -1.06 -1.62 -25.23
N ASN A 28 -1.83 -1.35 -24.18
CA ASN A 28 -1.28 -1.02 -22.87
C ASN A 28 -0.51 -2.21 -22.30
N ASP A 29 0.60 -1.92 -21.62
CA ASP A 29 1.38 -2.94 -20.92
C ASP A 29 0.61 -3.41 -19.69
N LYS A 30 0.38 -4.71 -19.58
CA LYS A 30 -0.29 -5.30 -18.42
C LYS A 30 0.62 -5.32 -17.21
N MET A 31 0.04 -5.03 -16.04
CA MET A 31 0.73 -5.04 -14.76
C MET A 31 -0.22 -5.53 -13.66
N THR A 32 0.24 -6.49 -12.85
CA THR A 32 -0.51 -7.00 -11.70
C THR A 32 0.08 -6.44 -10.41
N VAL A 33 -0.77 -5.82 -9.59
CA VAL A 33 -0.42 -5.23 -8.29
C VAL A 33 -1.24 -5.90 -7.19
N LEU A 34 -0.57 -6.57 -6.26
CA LEU A 34 -1.19 -7.20 -5.11
C LEU A 34 -1.27 -6.20 -3.95
N LEU A 35 -2.43 -6.07 -3.36
CA LEU A 35 -2.62 -5.30 -2.12
C LEU A 35 -2.12 -6.09 -0.92
N ASP A 36 -1.87 -5.41 0.20
CA ASP A 36 -1.54 -6.00 1.50
C ASP A 36 -2.78 -6.44 2.29
N TRP A 37 -3.94 -5.82 1.98
CA TRP A 37 -5.21 -5.98 2.68
C TRP A 37 -6.38 -5.93 1.71
N PHE A 38 -7.63 -6.12 2.18
CA PHE A 38 -8.80 -5.76 1.37
C PHE A 38 -8.79 -4.26 1.05
N VAL A 39 -9.46 -3.88 -0.05
CA VAL A 39 -9.50 -2.48 -0.49
C VAL A 39 -10.04 -1.60 0.62
N ASN A 40 -9.27 -0.59 0.99
CA ASN A 40 -9.59 0.40 2.01
C ASN A 40 -8.98 1.75 1.65
N PRO A 41 -9.22 2.83 2.41
CA PRO A 41 -8.72 4.17 2.13
C PRO A 41 -7.20 4.30 1.93
N ASP A 42 -6.39 3.43 2.52
CA ASP A 42 -4.93 3.48 2.36
C ASP A 42 -4.50 3.16 0.92
N HIS A 43 -5.36 2.48 0.15
CA HIS A 43 -5.17 2.20 -1.29
C HIS A 43 -5.69 3.32 -2.19
N GLY A 44 -6.12 4.45 -1.63
CA GLY A 44 -6.71 5.57 -2.37
C GLY A 44 -5.96 5.97 -3.65
N PRO A 45 -4.62 6.19 -3.62
CA PRO A 45 -3.87 6.57 -4.82
C PRO A 45 -3.94 5.55 -5.96
N LEU A 46 -4.01 4.24 -5.67
CA LEU A 46 -4.15 3.20 -6.69
C LEU A 46 -5.51 3.25 -7.36
N ILE A 47 -6.57 3.30 -6.54
CA ILE A 47 -7.95 3.33 -7.03
C ILE A 47 -8.22 4.61 -7.81
N ILE A 48 -7.76 5.76 -7.31
CA ILE A 48 -7.89 7.04 -8.03
C ILE A 48 -7.08 7.05 -9.32
N ALA A 49 -5.88 6.47 -9.35
CA ALA A 49 -5.10 6.36 -10.59
C ALA A 49 -5.84 5.54 -11.66
N GLN A 50 -6.52 4.48 -11.25
CA GLN A 50 -7.33 3.65 -12.15
C GLN A 50 -8.57 4.42 -12.64
N GLU A 51 -9.37 4.97 -11.73
CA GLU A 51 -10.64 5.63 -12.06
C GLU A 51 -10.45 6.94 -12.85
N LYS A 52 -9.36 7.66 -12.62
CA LYS A 52 -8.99 8.86 -13.36
C LYS A 52 -8.26 8.57 -14.69
N GLY A 53 -7.98 7.30 -14.99
CA GLY A 53 -7.27 6.90 -16.20
C GLY A 53 -5.77 7.18 -16.19
N TYR A 54 -5.17 7.55 -15.06
CA TYR A 54 -3.74 7.90 -15.00
C TYR A 54 -2.82 6.73 -15.34
N PHE A 55 -3.23 5.49 -15.09
CA PHE A 55 -2.49 4.31 -15.55
C PHE A 55 -2.56 4.19 -17.08
N ALA A 56 -3.76 4.34 -17.66
CA ALA A 56 -3.94 4.29 -19.10
C ALA A 56 -3.18 5.40 -19.83
N ASP A 57 -3.14 6.62 -19.27
CA ASP A 57 -2.35 7.76 -19.78
C ASP A 57 -0.85 7.47 -19.79
N GLN A 58 -0.40 6.56 -18.92
CA GLN A 58 0.97 6.05 -18.90
C GLN A 58 1.15 4.77 -19.75
N GLY A 59 0.15 4.37 -20.52
CA GLY A 59 0.18 3.17 -21.35
C GLY A 59 0.18 1.87 -20.53
N LEU A 60 -0.46 1.87 -19.36
CA LEU A 60 -0.56 0.71 -18.46
C LEU A 60 -2.01 0.24 -18.33
N GLU A 61 -2.19 -1.08 -18.32
CA GLU A 61 -3.40 -1.76 -17.87
C GLU A 61 -3.08 -2.46 -16.55
N VAL A 62 -3.52 -1.86 -15.43
CA VAL A 62 -3.18 -2.32 -14.08
C VAL A 62 -4.33 -3.13 -13.50
N GLU A 63 -4.03 -4.38 -13.12
CA GLU A 63 -4.92 -5.24 -12.36
C GLU A 63 -4.55 -5.15 -10.87
N ILE A 64 -5.50 -4.70 -10.04
CA ILE A 64 -5.32 -4.55 -8.58
C ILE A 64 -6.05 -5.69 -7.89
N ILE A 65 -5.33 -6.50 -7.12
CA ILE A 65 -5.85 -7.73 -6.50
C ILE A 65 -5.67 -7.67 -4.98
N ALA A 66 -6.77 -7.77 -4.24
CA ALA A 66 -6.74 -7.96 -2.79
C ALA A 66 -6.31 -9.39 -2.44
N PRO A 67 -5.48 -9.60 -1.40
CA PRO A 67 -4.97 -10.90 -1.05
C PRO A 67 -6.02 -11.76 -0.32
N ALA A 68 -5.90 -13.08 -0.46
CA ALA A 68 -6.62 -14.04 0.38
C ALA A 68 -5.92 -14.29 1.74
N ASP A 69 -4.60 -14.04 1.79
CA ASP A 69 -3.74 -14.11 2.97
C ASP A 69 -2.86 -12.86 3.01
N PRO A 70 -2.91 -12.03 4.07
CA PRO A 70 -2.15 -10.78 4.14
C PRO A 70 -0.63 -10.98 4.18
N SER A 71 -0.14 -12.18 4.47
CA SER A 71 1.30 -12.51 4.46
C SER A 71 1.83 -12.92 3.07
N ALA A 72 0.95 -13.12 2.07
CA ALA A 72 1.33 -13.72 0.79
C ALA A 72 1.90 -12.74 -0.25
N PRO A 73 1.41 -11.48 -0.38
CA PRO A 73 1.71 -10.62 -1.54
C PRO A 73 3.20 -10.44 -1.87
N PRO A 74 4.09 -10.07 -0.94
CA PRO A 74 5.51 -9.91 -1.27
C PRO A 74 6.18 -11.22 -1.66
N LYS A 75 5.75 -12.37 -1.12
CA LYS A 75 6.27 -13.69 -1.48
C LYS A 75 5.91 -14.07 -2.91
N LEU A 76 4.69 -13.72 -3.35
CA LEU A 76 4.23 -13.94 -4.74
C LEU A 76 5.04 -13.08 -5.72
N VAL A 77 5.32 -11.82 -5.38
CA VAL A 77 6.21 -10.96 -6.18
C VAL A 77 7.64 -11.49 -6.20
N ALA A 78 8.18 -11.94 -5.07
CA ALA A 78 9.50 -12.57 -5.02
C ALA A 78 9.58 -13.80 -5.95
N ALA A 79 8.52 -14.60 -6.02
CA ALA A 79 8.39 -15.73 -6.95
C ALA A 79 8.14 -15.29 -8.40
N GLY A 80 7.80 -14.01 -8.65
CA GLY A 80 7.48 -13.46 -9.98
C GLY A 80 6.12 -13.87 -10.51
N GLN A 81 5.16 -14.05 -9.59
CA GLN A 81 3.76 -14.33 -9.91
C GLN A 81 2.91 -13.06 -10.00
N ALA A 82 3.47 -11.91 -9.61
CA ALA A 82 2.91 -10.58 -9.82
C ALA A 82 4.06 -9.59 -10.03
N ASP A 83 3.76 -8.42 -10.59
CA ASP A 83 4.75 -7.37 -10.87
C ASP A 83 5.12 -6.58 -9.63
N LEU A 84 4.12 -6.16 -8.85
CA LEU A 84 4.28 -5.39 -7.62
C LEU A 84 3.40 -5.95 -6.50
N ALA A 85 3.83 -5.71 -5.27
CA ALA A 85 2.96 -5.83 -4.10
C ALA A 85 3.08 -4.59 -3.22
N ILE A 86 2.00 -4.29 -2.48
CA ILE A 86 2.10 -3.45 -1.30
C ILE A 86 2.67 -4.33 -0.18
N SER A 87 3.59 -3.75 0.58
CA SER A 87 4.28 -4.37 1.70
C SER A 87 4.64 -3.29 2.71
N TYR A 88 5.28 -3.67 3.80
CA TYR A 88 5.70 -2.78 4.88
C TYR A 88 7.23 -2.67 4.90
N GLN A 89 7.77 -1.48 5.20
CA GLN A 89 9.24 -1.33 5.27
C GLN A 89 9.88 -2.32 6.26
N PRO A 90 9.34 -2.53 7.48
CA PRO A 90 9.87 -3.55 8.41
C PRO A 90 9.89 -4.96 7.79
N GLN A 91 8.81 -5.37 7.13
CA GLN A 91 8.69 -6.68 6.49
C GLN A 91 9.73 -6.85 5.37
N LEU A 92 9.93 -5.82 4.54
CA LEU A 92 10.93 -5.85 3.48
C LEU A 92 12.33 -6.13 4.02
N HIS A 93 12.74 -5.45 5.10
CA HIS A 93 14.05 -5.67 5.71
C HIS A 93 14.24 -7.12 6.18
N LEU A 94 13.23 -7.70 6.83
CA LEU A 94 13.27 -9.08 7.32
C LEU A 94 13.32 -10.07 6.15
N GLN A 95 12.48 -9.90 5.14
CA GLN A 95 12.43 -10.76 3.96
C GLN A 95 13.73 -10.72 3.14
N ILE A 96 14.36 -9.55 3.02
CA ILE A 96 15.70 -9.45 2.39
C ILE A 96 16.76 -10.18 3.24
N ALA A 97 16.70 -10.08 4.55
CA ALA A 97 17.61 -10.81 5.44
C ALA A 97 17.44 -12.33 5.35
N GLU A 98 16.23 -12.80 5.05
CA GLU A 98 15.89 -14.20 4.75
C GLU A 98 16.27 -14.63 3.31
N GLY A 99 16.70 -13.69 2.47
CA GLY A 99 17.15 -13.95 1.11
C GLY A 99 16.09 -13.84 0.03
N LEU A 100 14.90 -13.27 0.32
CA LEU A 100 13.90 -13.02 -0.71
C LEU A 100 14.40 -11.93 -1.67
N PRO A 101 14.26 -12.12 -3.00
CA PRO A 101 14.67 -11.14 -4.01
C PRO A 101 13.62 -10.04 -4.14
N LEU A 102 13.62 -9.12 -3.20
CA LEU A 102 12.70 -7.99 -3.14
C LEU A 102 13.45 -6.68 -3.00
N VAL A 103 12.90 -5.62 -3.60
CA VAL A 103 13.36 -4.24 -3.41
C VAL A 103 12.16 -3.30 -3.31
N ARG A 104 12.28 -2.22 -2.54
CA ARG A 104 11.34 -1.11 -2.56
C ARG A 104 11.53 -0.32 -3.86
N VAL A 105 10.42 0.01 -4.53
CA VAL A 105 10.39 0.86 -5.73
C VAL A 105 9.58 2.14 -5.55
N GLY A 106 8.84 2.26 -4.46
CA GLY A 106 8.06 3.44 -4.13
C GLY A 106 7.43 3.36 -2.75
N THR A 107 6.92 4.49 -2.24
CA THR A 107 6.18 4.59 -0.97
C THR A 107 4.76 5.03 -1.27
N LEU A 108 3.78 4.39 -0.62
CA LEU A 108 2.37 4.76 -0.66
C LEU A 108 1.98 5.58 0.57
N VAL A 109 2.31 5.07 1.77
CA VAL A 109 2.08 5.74 3.06
C VAL A 109 3.42 5.91 3.78
N ALA A 110 3.81 7.16 4.01
CA ALA A 110 5.16 7.54 4.43
C ALA A 110 5.37 7.65 5.95
N THR A 111 4.36 7.33 6.75
CA THR A 111 4.41 7.40 8.22
C THR A 111 3.79 6.17 8.85
N PRO A 112 4.23 5.75 10.04
CA PRO A 112 3.65 4.61 10.73
C PRO A 112 2.14 4.77 10.96
N LEU A 113 1.38 3.74 10.64
CA LEU A 113 -0.03 3.58 10.96
C LEU A 113 -0.23 2.52 12.04
N ASN A 114 0.59 1.49 12.02
CA ASN A 114 0.54 0.36 12.94
C ASN A 114 0.67 0.79 14.40
N CYS A 115 -0.07 0.14 15.25
CA CYS A 115 0.03 0.25 16.71
C CYS A 115 -0.31 -1.09 17.38
N LEU A 116 0.11 -1.24 18.62
CA LEU A 116 -0.44 -2.27 19.51
C LEU A 116 -1.73 -1.69 20.12
N LEU A 117 -2.86 -2.28 19.76
CA LEU A 117 -4.19 -1.81 20.13
C LEU A 117 -4.76 -2.67 21.26
N VAL A 118 -5.29 -2.02 22.30
CA VAL A 118 -5.96 -2.64 23.45
C VAL A 118 -7.31 -1.96 23.70
N LEU A 119 -8.19 -2.58 24.49
CA LEU A 119 -9.38 -1.90 25.03
C LEU A 119 -8.96 -0.82 26.02
N ASP A 120 -9.46 0.41 25.85
CA ASP A 120 -9.09 1.55 26.70
C ASP A 120 -9.53 1.38 28.15
N ASP A 121 -10.68 0.79 28.39
CA ASP A 121 -11.23 0.44 29.71
C ASP A 121 -10.83 -0.97 30.19
N GLY A 122 -10.08 -1.71 29.36
CA GLY A 122 -9.57 -3.05 29.67
C GLY A 122 -8.47 -3.09 30.73
N PRO A 123 -7.99 -4.28 31.09
CA PRO A 123 -6.97 -4.46 32.13
C PRO A 123 -5.57 -4.00 31.73
N ILE A 124 -5.25 -3.99 30.43
CA ILE A 124 -3.92 -3.64 29.91
C ILE A 124 -3.77 -2.11 29.92
N LYS A 125 -2.95 -1.58 30.83
CA LYS A 125 -2.68 -0.13 30.96
C LYS A 125 -1.28 0.23 30.51
N THR A 126 -0.34 -0.70 30.59
CA THR A 126 1.06 -0.59 30.17
C THR A 126 1.44 -1.83 29.36
N LEU A 127 2.54 -1.75 28.61
CA LEU A 127 3.05 -2.92 27.85
C LEU A 127 3.51 -4.06 28.77
N ALA A 128 3.88 -3.77 30.02
CA ALA A 128 4.22 -4.80 31.00
C ALA A 128 3.03 -5.67 31.41
N ASP A 129 1.79 -5.15 31.33
CA ASP A 129 0.57 -5.88 31.67
C ASP A 129 0.21 -6.97 30.64
N LEU A 130 0.90 -6.99 29.51
CA LEU A 130 0.73 -8.01 28.47
C LEU A 130 1.37 -9.36 28.82
N LYS A 131 2.14 -9.43 29.91
CA LYS A 131 2.76 -10.68 30.33
C LYS A 131 1.71 -11.73 30.69
N GLY A 132 1.78 -12.90 30.04
CA GLY A 132 0.78 -13.97 30.16
C GLY A 132 -0.47 -13.78 29.30
N GLY A 133 -0.55 -12.68 28.55
CA GLY A 133 -1.71 -12.32 27.69
C GLY A 133 -1.64 -12.93 26.30
N LYS A 134 -2.75 -12.76 25.58
CA LYS A 134 -2.92 -13.17 24.19
C LYS A 134 -2.85 -11.96 23.27
N ILE A 135 -1.97 -12.01 22.26
CA ILE A 135 -1.84 -10.95 21.28
C ILE A 135 -2.20 -11.49 19.92
N GLY A 136 -3.24 -10.88 19.29
CA GLY A 136 -3.63 -11.15 17.92
C GLY A 136 -2.70 -10.48 16.92
N PHE A 137 -2.41 -11.18 15.81
CA PHE A 137 -1.65 -10.65 14.70
C PHE A 137 -2.20 -11.12 13.35
N SER A 138 -1.82 -10.45 12.26
CA SER A 138 -2.29 -10.76 10.91
C SER A 138 -1.15 -11.13 9.95
N VAL A 139 -0.02 -10.42 10.01
CA VAL A 139 1.10 -10.60 9.08
C VAL A 139 2.27 -11.26 9.79
N ALA A 140 2.42 -12.56 9.58
CA ALA A 140 3.45 -13.35 10.24
C ALA A 140 4.87 -12.85 9.94
N GLY A 141 5.74 -12.91 10.96
CA GLY A 141 7.16 -12.56 10.92
C GLY A 141 7.41 -11.09 11.24
N VAL A 142 6.72 -10.15 10.63
CA VAL A 142 6.94 -8.71 10.88
C VAL A 142 6.40 -8.28 12.25
N GLU A 143 5.22 -8.75 12.60
CA GLU A 143 4.56 -8.33 13.84
C GLU A 143 5.24 -8.91 15.07
N GLU A 144 5.73 -10.16 15.00
CA GLU A 144 6.58 -10.74 16.05
C GLU A 144 7.88 -9.94 16.24
N ALA A 145 8.48 -9.47 15.14
CA ALA A 145 9.69 -8.66 15.22
C ALA A 145 9.44 -7.29 15.87
N LEU A 146 8.34 -6.63 15.49
CA LEU A 146 7.94 -5.36 16.11
C LEU A 146 7.61 -5.52 17.59
N LEU A 147 6.85 -6.57 17.96
CA LEU A 147 6.56 -6.90 19.36
C LEU A 147 7.84 -7.15 20.15
N THR A 148 8.81 -7.88 19.60
CA THR A 148 10.10 -8.10 20.26
C THR A 148 10.78 -6.78 20.60
N GLY A 149 10.80 -5.84 19.67
CA GLY A 149 11.38 -4.51 19.86
C GLY A 149 10.66 -3.66 20.91
N MET A 150 9.31 -3.69 20.91
CA MET A 150 8.49 -2.93 21.85
C MET A 150 8.54 -3.53 23.27
N LEU A 151 8.19 -4.81 23.40
CA LEU A 151 7.97 -5.48 24.69
C LEU A 151 9.28 -5.69 25.47
N GLY A 152 10.39 -5.91 24.78
CA GLY A 152 11.70 -6.11 25.42
C GLY A 152 12.12 -4.95 26.32
N ARG A 153 11.72 -3.73 26.01
CA ARG A 153 11.96 -2.53 26.83
C ARG A 153 11.16 -2.52 28.13
N HIS A 154 10.06 -3.26 28.17
CA HIS A 154 9.14 -3.37 29.32
C HIS A 154 9.30 -4.68 30.08
N GLY A 155 10.37 -5.45 29.80
CA GLY A 155 10.66 -6.72 30.47
C GLY A 155 9.73 -7.87 30.13
N VAL A 156 9.04 -7.78 28.98
CA VAL A 156 8.18 -8.84 28.43
C VAL A 156 8.83 -9.41 27.18
N ASN A 157 8.99 -10.75 27.13
CA ASN A 157 9.52 -11.44 25.97
C ASN A 157 8.40 -12.11 25.19
N LEU A 158 8.63 -12.46 23.92
CA LEU A 158 7.64 -13.22 23.13
C LEU A 158 7.24 -14.55 23.79
N ALA A 159 8.16 -15.19 24.53
CA ALA A 159 7.86 -16.42 25.26
C ALA A 159 6.91 -16.21 26.46
N ASP A 160 6.71 -14.98 26.90
CA ASP A 160 5.79 -14.61 27.98
C ASP A 160 4.35 -14.36 27.49
N ILE A 161 4.09 -14.42 26.17
CA ILE A 161 2.78 -14.13 25.56
C ILE A 161 2.34 -15.25 24.61
N GLU A 162 1.04 -15.34 24.37
CA GLU A 162 0.46 -16.23 23.35
C GLU A 162 0.13 -15.43 22.10
N LEU A 163 0.76 -15.75 20.96
CA LEU A 163 0.48 -15.13 19.67
C LEU A 163 -0.60 -15.91 18.92
N ILE A 164 -1.66 -15.20 18.50
CA ILE A 164 -2.80 -15.80 17.81
C ILE A 164 -2.95 -15.13 16.45
N ASN A 165 -2.82 -15.90 15.37
CA ASN A 165 -3.14 -15.39 14.04
C ASN A 165 -4.66 -15.19 13.91
N VAL A 166 -5.09 -13.94 13.80
CA VAL A 166 -6.50 -13.54 13.65
C VAL A 166 -6.86 -13.18 12.22
N ASN A 167 -5.91 -13.35 11.28
CA ASN A 167 -6.09 -13.03 9.88
C ASN A 167 -6.59 -11.58 9.70
N PHE A 168 -7.69 -11.34 8.98
CA PHE A 168 -8.28 -10.01 8.74
C PHE A 168 -9.15 -9.51 9.91
N SER A 169 -9.15 -10.16 11.09
CA SER A 169 -10.10 -9.91 12.17
C SER A 169 -9.47 -9.23 13.39
N LEU A 170 -8.58 -8.24 13.21
CA LEU A 170 -7.89 -7.56 14.32
C LEU A 170 -8.86 -6.95 15.34
N SER A 171 -9.65 -5.94 14.97
CA SER A 171 -10.60 -5.30 15.89
C SER A 171 -11.68 -6.26 16.38
N PRO A 172 -12.29 -7.13 15.56
CA PRO A 172 -13.29 -8.09 16.07
C PRO A 172 -12.73 -9.06 17.12
N ALA A 173 -11.50 -9.56 16.93
CA ALA A 173 -10.88 -10.46 17.89
C ALA A 173 -10.62 -9.78 19.26
N LEU A 174 -10.19 -8.49 19.23
CA LEU A 174 -10.01 -7.69 20.44
C LEU A 174 -11.36 -7.39 21.12
N MET A 175 -12.35 -6.89 20.38
CA MET A 175 -13.65 -6.50 20.91
C MET A 175 -14.44 -7.67 21.51
N THR A 176 -14.24 -8.88 20.99
CA THR A 176 -14.91 -10.09 21.54
C THR A 176 -14.15 -10.76 22.68
N GLY A 177 -12.94 -10.24 23.03
CA GLY A 177 -12.09 -10.83 24.07
C GLY A 177 -11.44 -12.15 23.67
N GLN A 178 -11.36 -12.44 22.36
CA GLN A 178 -10.56 -13.57 21.86
C GLN A 178 -9.08 -13.37 22.16
N VAL A 179 -8.62 -12.12 22.13
CA VAL A 179 -7.27 -11.67 22.45
C VAL A 179 -7.32 -10.45 23.38
N ASP A 180 -6.24 -10.21 24.13
CA ASP A 180 -6.11 -9.07 25.05
C ASP A 180 -5.58 -7.81 24.36
N ALA A 181 -4.84 -7.99 23.27
CA ALA A 181 -4.32 -6.93 22.40
C ALA A 181 -4.22 -7.41 20.96
N VAL A 182 -4.08 -6.49 20.02
CA VAL A 182 -3.71 -6.80 18.63
C VAL A 182 -2.56 -5.90 18.17
N ILE A 183 -1.61 -6.48 17.45
CA ILE A 183 -0.56 -5.77 16.73
C ILE A 183 -0.88 -5.79 15.23
N GLY A 184 -0.49 -4.78 14.48
CA GLY A 184 -0.88 -4.64 13.07
C GLY A 184 -2.14 -3.79 12.88
N ALA A 185 -2.77 -3.33 13.97
CA ALA A 185 -3.91 -2.43 13.89
C ALA A 185 -3.47 -1.04 13.41
N PHE A 186 -4.16 -0.49 12.41
CA PHE A 186 -3.88 0.84 11.89
C PHE A 186 -4.71 1.88 12.61
N ARG A 187 -4.02 2.92 13.13
CA ARG A 187 -4.64 4.01 13.91
C ARG A 187 -5.71 4.81 13.15
N ASN A 188 -5.67 4.79 11.82
CA ASN A 188 -6.66 5.44 10.95
C ASN A 188 -7.84 4.53 10.61
N PHE A 189 -7.75 3.22 10.84
CA PHE A 189 -8.80 2.25 10.48
C PHE A 189 -9.38 1.53 11.71
N GLU A 190 -8.61 0.74 12.43
CA GLU A 190 -9.09 -0.07 13.55
C GLU A 190 -9.59 0.76 14.74
N LEU A 191 -8.94 1.90 15.07
CA LEU A 191 -9.48 2.81 16.10
C LEU A 191 -10.83 3.39 15.71
N ASN A 192 -11.01 3.78 14.45
CA ASN A 192 -12.28 4.26 13.94
C ASN A 192 -13.35 3.16 13.94
N GLN A 193 -12.97 1.92 13.61
CA GLN A 193 -13.88 0.79 13.66
C GLN A 193 -14.40 0.55 15.09
N MET A 194 -13.50 0.51 16.07
CA MET A 194 -13.88 0.31 17.47
C MET A 194 -14.81 1.43 17.99
N ASP A 195 -14.50 2.69 17.66
CA ASP A 195 -15.32 3.84 18.06
C ASP A 195 -16.75 3.76 17.46
N ILE A 196 -16.87 3.35 16.19
CA ILE A 196 -18.17 3.15 15.51
C ILE A 196 -18.96 2.02 16.15
N GLU A 197 -18.29 0.95 16.58
CA GLU A 197 -18.91 -0.20 17.28
C GLU A 197 -19.17 0.08 18.77
N GLY A 198 -18.91 1.31 19.24
CA GLY A 198 -19.18 1.76 20.61
C GLY A 198 -18.18 1.26 21.65
N GLN A 199 -17.02 0.79 21.24
CA GLN A 199 -15.91 0.42 22.10
C GLN A 199 -14.73 1.38 21.89
N LYS A 200 -14.00 1.69 22.97
CA LYS A 200 -12.83 2.55 22.90
C LYS A 200 -11.56 1.73 22.83
N GLY A 201 -10.80 1.94 21.76
CA GLY A 201 -9.45 1.44 21.61
C GLY A 201 -8.42 2.44 22.10
N ARG A 202 -7.28 1.92 22.62
CA ARG A 202 -6.10 2.71 22.93
C ARG A 202 -4.89 2.07 22.26
N CYS A 203 -4.15 2.88 21.48
CA CYS A 203 -2.93 2.49 20.82
C CYS A 203 -1.69 2.76 21.69
N PHE A 204 -0.79 1.81 21.75
CA PHE A 204 0.63 2.05 22.02
C PHE A 204 1.31 2.21 20.66
N PHE A 205 1.75 3.41 20.36
CA PHE A 205 2.35 3.73 19.06
C PHE A 205 3.80 3.20 19.02
N LEU A 206 4.13 2.48 17.95
CA LEU A 206 5.42 1.84 17.80
C LEU A 206 6.60 2.81 17.95
N GLU A 207 6.45 4.00 17.33
CA GLU A 207 7.45 5.06 17.37
C GLU A 207 7.65 5.68 18.75
N GLU A 208 6.67 5.59 19.65
CA GLU A 208 6.76 6.03 21.05
C GLU A 208 7.37 4.93 21.92
N GLU A 209 7.26 3.68 21.49
CA GLU A 209 7.76 2.50 22.21
C GLU A 209 9.12 2.02 21.68
N GLY A 210 9.81 2.90 20.94
CA GLY A 210 11.22 2.73 20.57
C GLY A 210 11.49 2.01 19.27
N ILE A 211 10.48 1.80 18.46
CA ILE A 211 10.66 1.40 17.06
C ILE A 211 10.97 2.67 16.25
N PRO A 212 12.06 2.74 15.47
CA PRO A 212 12.31 3.90 14.62
C PRO A 212 11.17 4.15 13.62
N ALA A 213 10.94 5.42 13.27
CA ALA A 213 9.96 5.76 12.24
C ALA A 213 10.29 5.06 10.91
N TYR A 214 9.25 4.59 10.21
CA TYR A 214 9.37 3.85 8.97
C TYR A 214 8.25 4.22 7.98
N ASP A 215 8.41 3.81 6.71
CA ASP A 215 7.34 3.89 5.72
C ASP A 215 6.35 2.75 5.95
N GLU A 216 5.07 3.08 6.21
CA GLU A 216 4.08 2.04 6.50
C GLU A 216 3.80 1.19 5.27
N LEU A 217 3.35 1.81 4.17
CA LEU A 217 3.05 1.09 2.95
C LEU A 217 4.02 1.46 1.84
N ILE A 218 4.67 0.45 1.29
CA ILE A 218 5.63 0.57 0.20
C ILE A 218 5.27 -0.34 -0.97
N TYR A 219 5.67 0.03 -2.17
CA TYR A 219 5.63 -0.85 -3.33
C TYR A 219 6.93 -1.66 -3.40
N VAL A 220 6.81 -2.97 -3.49
CA VAL A 220 7.95 -3.89 -3.65
C VAL A 220 7.88 -4.62 -4.98
N ALA A 221 9.07 -4.88 -5.56
CA ALA A 221 9.24 -5.61 -6.81
C ALA A 221 10.35 -6.65 -6.67
N ASN A 222 10.35 -7.65 -7.55
CA ASN A 222 11.50 -8.54 -7.73
C ASN A 222 12.50 -7.86 -8.69
N PRO A 223 13.71 -7.47 -8.24
CA PRO A 223 14.66 -6.70 -9.05
C PRO A 223 15.14 -7.45 -10.31
N ALA A 224 15.11 -8.79 -10.30
CA ALA A 224 15.52 -9.60 -11.44
C ALA A 224 14.41 -9.77 -12.50
N LYS A 225 13.15 -9.49 -12.15
CA LYS A 225 11.99 -9.73 -13.02
C LYS A 225 11.26 -8.46 -13.41
N MET A 226 11.44 -7.35 -12.66
CA MET A 226 10.72 -6.11 -12.93
C MET A 226 11.18 -5.44 -14.23
N ASP A 227 10.23 -4.90 -14.97
CA ASP A 227 10.47 -3.92 -16.02
C ASP A 227 10.53 -2.53 -15.39
N LYS A 228 11.72 -1.92 -15.34
CA LYS A 228 11.95 -0.62 -14.71
C LYS A 228 11.12 0.51 -15.33
N ASP A 229 10.90 0.48 -16.65
CA ASP A 229 10.12 1.51 -17.34
C ASP A 229 8.63 1.39 -16.96
N ARG A 230 8.08 0.17 -16.94
CA ARG A 230 6.70 -0.04 -16.48
C ARG A 230 6.52 0.41 -15.03
N VAL A 231 7.45 0.05 -14.14
CA VAL A 231 7.40 0.49 -12.72
C VAL A 231 7.50 2.01 -12.61
N ARG A 232 8.38 2.66 -13.37
CA ARG A 232 8.52 4.12 -13.39
C ARG A 232 7.21 4.80 -13.81
N ARG A 233 6.55 4.29 -14.85
CA ARG A 233 5.25 4.80 -15.34
C ARG A 233 4.13 4.60 -14.31
N PHE A 234 4.11 3.44 -13.63
CA PHE A 234 3.20 3.15 -12.52
C PHE A 234 3.39 4.14 -11.36
N ILE A 235 4.62 4.35 -10.90
CA ILE A 235 4.95 5.32 -9.83
C ILE A 235 4.53 6.75 -10.24
N LYS A 236 4.69 7.11 -11.52
CA LYS A 236 4.24 8.42 -12.02
C LYS A 236 2.72 8.56 -11.96
N ALA A 237 1.97 7.54 -12.34
CA ALA A 237 0.51 7.54 -12.26
C ALA A 237 0.01 7.65 -10.80
N THR A 238 0.63 6.91 -9.87
CA THR A 238 0.28 6.98 -8.44
C THR A 238 0.64 8.34 -7.82
N GLU A 239 1.74 8.98 -8.25
CA GLU A 239 2.08 10.35 -7.86
C GLU A 239 0.99 11.35 -8.27
N LEU A 240 0.53 11.28 -9.53
CA LEU A 240 -0.55 12.14 -10.04
C LEU A 240 -1.85 11.92 -9.26
N ALA A 241 -2.18 10.68 -8.95
CA ALA A 241 -3.35 10.34 -8.14
C ALA A 241 -3.26 10.89 -6.72
N THR A 242 -2.10 10.76 -6.07
CA THR A 242 -1.86 11.32 -4.74
C THR A 242 -2.03 12.84 -4.75
N GLN A 243 -1.43 13.53 -5.72
CA GLN A 243 -1.57 14.98 -5.89
C GLN A 243 -3.03 15.38 -6.13
N PHE A 244 -3.78 14.62 -6.94
CA PHE A 244 -5.20 14.84 -7.16
C PHE A 244 -6.00 14.69 -5.87
N ILE A 245 -5.77 13.63 -5.09
CA ILE A 245 -6.44 13.36 -3.81
C ILE A 245 -6.26 14.55 -2.86
N ILE A 246 -5.02 15.00 -2.67
CA ILE A 246 -4.72 16.09 -1.72
C ILE A 246 -5.34 17.41 -2.16
N ASN A 247 -5.36 17.71 -3.47
CA ASN A 247 -5.92 18.94 -4.00
C ASN A 247 -7.47 18.90 -4.11
N ASN A 248 -8.07 17.72 -4.19
CA ASN A 248 -9.50 17.52 -4.40
C ASN A 248 -10.08 16.45 -3.45
N PRO A 249 -9.96 16.63 -2.12
CA PRO A 249 -10.29 15.57 -1.14
C PRO A 249 -11.75 15.11 -1.18
N GLY A 250 -12.69 16.01 -1.46
CA GLY A 250 -14.12 15.67 -1.58
C GLY A 250 -14.46 14.91 -2.85
N GLU A 251 -13.93 15.36 -4.01
CA GLU A 251 -14.13 14.66 -5.29
C GLU A 251 -13.49 13.27 -5.27
N SER A 252 -12.25 13.18 -4.79
CA SER A 252 -11.53 11.92 -4.71
C SER A 252 -12.20 10.92 -3.76
N TRP A 253 -12.77 11.37 -2.64
CA TRP A 253 -13.62 10.52 -1.80
C TRP A 253 -14.83 10.00 -2.57
N SER A 254 -15.52 10.86 -3.32
CA SER A 254 -16.71 10.45 -4.08
C SER A 254 -16.35 9.41 -5.16
N ILE A 255 -15.21 9.58 -5.83
CA ILE A 255 -14.70 8.60 -6.80
C ILE A 255 -14.36 7.29 -6.09
N PHE A 256 -13.51 7.33 -5.06
CA PHE A 256 -13.06 6.15 -4.32
C PHE A 256 -14.25 5.35 -3.75
N SER A 257 -15.13 6.00 -3.00
CA SER A 257 -16.29 5.34 -2.40
C SER A 257 -17.33 4.87 -3.42
N GLY A 258 -17.35 5.48 -4.61
CA GLY A 258 -18.22 5.09 -5.72
C GLY A 258 -17.87 3.76 -6.38
N THR A 259 -16.65 3.25 -6.19
CA THR A 259 -16.19 1.99 -6.83
C THR A 259 -16.82 0.74 -6.24
N SER A 260 -17.25 0.77 -4.97
CA SER A 260 -17.96 -0.35 -4.33
C SER A 260 -18.94 0.15 -3.25
N ARG A 261 -20.08 -0.57 -3.09
CA ARG A 261 -21.01 -0.31 -1.98
C ARG A 261 -20.38 -0.53 -0.60
N GLU A 262 -19.44 -1.46 -0.50
CA GLU A 262 -18.73 -1.79 0.74
C GLU A 262 -17.84 -0.64 1.23
N LEU A 263 -17.45 0.28 0.34
CA LEU A 263 -16.67 1.46 0.68
C LEU A 263 -17.54 2.64 1.14
N GLN A 264 -18.88 2.61 0.90
CA GLN A 264 -19.81 3.68 1.22
C GLN A 264 -20.30 3.62 2.66
N ASN A 265 -19.38 3.61 3.62
CA ASN A 265 -19.71 3.55 5.04
C ASN A 265 -18.93 4.59 5.85
N GLU A 266 -19.34 4.78 7.12
CA GLU A 266 -18.74 5.76 8.02
C GLU A 266 -17.27 5.42 8.36
N LEU A 267 -16.92 4.13 8.45
CA LEU A 267 -15.56 3.68 8.73
C LEU A 267 -14.60 4.15 7.61
N ASN A 268 -14.91 3.80 6.37
CA ASN A 268 -14.08 4.20 5.23
C ASN A 268 -14.02 5.73 5.08
N LYS A 269 -15.10 6.45 5.38
CA LYS A 269 -15.12 7.92 5.33
C LYS A 269 -14.20 8.55 6.38
N ARG A 270 -14.20 8.04 7.62
CA ARG A 270 -13.28 8.49 8.67
C ARG A 270 -11.83 8.13 8.34
N ALA A 271 -11.60 6.86 7.98
CA ALA A 271 -10.28 6.39 7.60
C ALA A 271 -9.70 7.17 6.40
N TRP A 272 -10.52 7.48 5.36
CA TRP A 272 -10.10 8.33 4.24
C TRP A 272 -9.52 9.67 4.71
N ARG A 273 -10.28 10.38 5.55
CA ARG A 273 -9.85 11.69 6.10
C ARG A 273 -8.54 11.56 6.88
N ASP A 274 -8.42 10.51 7.68
CA ASP A 274 -7.28 10.32 8.58
C ASP A 274 -6.03 9.79 7.84
N THR A 275 -6.20 9.21 6.63
CA THR A 275 -5.11 8.74 5.76
C THR A 275 -4.53 9.87 4.88
N LEU A 276 -5.34 10.84 4.46
CA LEU A 276 -4.91 11.89 3.52
C LEU A 276 -3.54 12.53 3.84
N PRO A 277 -3.25 12.94 5.10
CA PRO A 277 -1.98 13.60 5.42
C PRO A 277 -0.78 12.64 5.44
N ARG A 278 -0.99 11.35 5.24
CA ARG A 278 0.01 10.29 5.38
C ARG A 278 0.50 9.74 4.03
N PHE A 279 -0.22 10.05 2.96
CA PHE A 279 0.20 9.63 1.62
C PHE A 279 1.54 10.25 1.22
N ALA A 280 2.39 9.45 0.60
CA ALA A 280 3.65 9.92 0.04
C ALA A 280 3.38 10.81 -1.18
N MET A 281 3.57 12.13 -1.03
CA MET A 281 3.38 13.12 -2.11
C MET A 281 4.30 12.88 -3.32
N ARG A 282 5.41 12.23 -3.10
CA ARG A 282 6.39 11.79 -4.09
C ARG A 282 6.75 10.33 -3.84
N PRO A 283 5.97 9.37 -4.38
CA PRO A 283 6.18 7.95 -4.11
C PRO A 283 7.59 7.44 -4.44
N ALA A 284 8.27 8.01 -5.44
CA ALA A 284 9.64 7.65 -5.79
C ALA A 284 10.67 8.10 -4.74
N ALA A 285 10.39 9.18 -3.98
CA ALA A 285 11.33 9.71 -3.01
C ALA A 285 11.74 8.65 -1.98
N PHE A 286 13.02 8.66 -1.59
CA PHE A 286 13.61 7.68 -0.70
C PHE A 286 14.41 8.34 0.41
N ASP A 287 14.03 8.10 1.66
CA ASP A 287 14.75 8.55 2.83
C ASP A 287 15.79 7.51 3.26
N HIS A 288 17.02 7.67 2.77
CA HIS A 288 18.13 6.77 3.11
C HIS A 288 18.39 6.67 4.61
N GLY A 289 18.28 7.78 5.36
CA GLY A 289 18.51 7.81 6.81
C GLY A 289 17.53 6.91 7.54
N ARG A 290 16.24 7.04 7.26
CA ARG A 290 15.16 6.22 7.84
C ARG A 290 15.41 4.72 7.66
N TYR A 291 15.80 4.30 6.47
CA TYR A 291 16.06 2.88 6.18
C TYR A 291 17.34 2.37 6.84
N LEU A 292 18.39 3.20 6.95
CA LEU A 292 19.61 2.86 7.69
C LEU A 292 19.35 2.71 9.18
N ASP A 293 18.62 3.65 9.77
CA ASP A 293 18.28 3.64 11.20
C ASP A 293 17.41 2.41 11.53
N PHE A 294 16.46 2.09 10.67
CA PHE A 294 15.62 0.90 10.86
C PHE A 294 16.43 -0.40 10.75
N GLN A 295 17.36 -0.49 9.80
CA GLN A 295 18.29 -1.62 9.66
C GLN A 295 19.19 -1.78 10.89
N ALA A 296 19.71 -0.66 11.41
CA ALA A 296 20.51 -0.64 12.62
C ALA A 296 19.71 -1.11 13.83
N PHE A 297 18.46 -0.66 13.96
CA PHE A 297 17.53 -1.12 14.99
C PHE A 297 17.31 -2.65 14.91
N LEU A 298 16.95 -3.19 13.76
CA LEU A 298 16.73 -4.63 13.60
C LEU A 298 17.97 -5.45 13.95
N LYS A 299 19.17 -4.97 13.59
CA LYS A 299 20.42 -5.63 13.92
C LYS A 299 20.71 -5.58 15.43
N SER A 300 20.54 -4.41 16.07
CA SER A 300 20.78 -4.26 17.51
C SER A 300 19.79 -5.05 18.37
N SER A 301 18.58 -5.28 17.88
CA SER A 301 17.56 -6.10 18.50
C SER A 301 17.71 -7.59 18.20
N GLY A 302 18.75 -8.00 17.44
CA GLY A 302 19.00 -9.40 17.09
C GLY A 302 18.01 -9.99 16.07
N LEU A 303 17.17 -9.15 15.44
CA LEU A 303 16.15 -9.57 14.47
C LEU A 303 16.73 -9.86 13.09
N ILE A 304 17.88 -9.26 12.77
CA ILE A 304 18.68 -9.60 11.60
C ILE A 304 20.15 -9.76 11.99
N MET A 305 20.85 -10.69 11.35
CA MET A 305 22.28 -10.98 11.66
C MET A 305 23.22 -9.95 11.05
N LYS A 306 22.89 -9.40 9.89
CA LYS A 306 23.73 -8.46 9.14
C LYS A 306 22.90 -7.43 8.39
N THR A 307 23.48 -6.25 8.20
CA THR A 307 22.92 -5.22 7.32
C THR A 307 23.31 -5.50 5.87
N VAL A 308 22.52 -4.96 4.95
CA VAL A 308 22.79 -5.02 3.50
C VAL A 308 22.93 -3.61 2.92
N PRO A 309 23.60 -3.42 1.77
CA PRO A 309 23.67 -2.13 1.08
C PRO A 309 22.28 -1.59 0.75
N MET A 310 22.10 -0.26 0.77
CA MET A 310 20.81 0.37 0.43
C MET A 310 20.33 0.02 -0.99
N THR A 311 21.24 -0.17 -1.93
CA THR A 311 20.94 -0.62 -3.31
C THR A 311 20.30 -2.00 -3.38
N SER A 312 20.43 -2.80 -2.32
CA SER A 312 19.72 -4.09 -2.17
C SER A 312 18.36 -3.95 -1.52
N ILE A 313 18.02 -2.78 -0.96
CA ILE A 313 16.76 -2.52 -0.27
C ILE A 313 15.84 -1.68 -1.14
N ALA A 314 16.38 -0.66 -1.84
CA ALA A 314 15.58 0.26 -2.62
C ALA A 314 16.24 0.61 -3.95
N ILE A 315 15.40 0.77 -4.96
CA ILE A 315 15.78 1.25 -6.29
C ILE A 315 14.98 2.52 -6.58
N ASP A 316 15.69 3.58 -6.95
CA ASP A 316 15.06 4.76 -7.55
C ASP A 316 14.79 4.47 -9.03
N VAL A 317 13.52 4.23 -9.35
CA VAL A 317 13.09 3.95 -10.73
C VAL A 317 12.97 5.21 -11.59
N THR A 318 13.16 6.40 -11.00
CA THR A 318 13.14 7.69 -11.70
C THR A 318 14.54 8.21 -12.02
N ALA A 319 15.57 7.65 -11.40
CA ALA A 319 16.97 7.95 -11.74
C ALA A 319 17.31 7.33 -13.10
N ASN A 320 17.93 8.15 -13.97
CA ASN A 320 18.42 7.75 -15.29
C ASN A 320 19.64 6.82 -15.20
#